data_004cbb3ebb2db49d674eaaffc6c7192f
#
_entry.id   004cbb3ebb2db49d674eaaffc6c7192f
#
_cell.length_a   1.000
_cell.length_b   1.000
_cell.length_c   1.000
_cell.angle_alpha   90.00
_cell.angle_beta   90.00
_cell.angle_gamma   90.00
#
_symmetry.space_group_name_H-M   'P 1'
#
loop_
_entity.id
_entity.type
_entity.pdbx_description
1 polymer ?
#
loop_
_entity_poly.entity_id
_entity_poly.type
_entity_poly.pdbx_seq_one_letter_code
_entity_poly.pdbx_strand_id
1 'polypeptide(L)'
;MSVETIRVSTDWLDLREGADAAARARDLLDELCGHVPGADVRVIHDLACGTGAMGRWLAPLLPGRQHWVLHDRDAALLDVAAARCPAPAPDGSPVDVETRCTDITRLGADDLAGASLITASALLDLLTREELDVLLDVCAAAGCPLLLTLSVVGHVELAPADPLDARVAAAFDAHQRRMTDRGRLLGPDAVAAAVEELCLAGSEVLVRRSAWRLGPADAGLAAAWFRGWIGAACEQDPELAEAAGSYARGRLAAAHAGRLAVTVGHTDLLALPGDREPT
;
A
#
# COMPACT_ATOMS: atom_id res chain seq x y z
N MET A 1 0.78 21.70 19.89
CA MET A 1 1.37 20.35 19.70
C MET A 1 1.26 20.08 18.21
N SER A 2 2.40 19.96 17.51
CA SER A 2 2.39 19.71 16.06
C SER A 2 1.87 18.30 15.82
N VAL A 3 0.84 18.17 14.98
CA VAL A 3 0.38 16.87 14.46
C VAL A 3 1.57 16.20 13.79
N GLU A 4 2.04 15.10 14.34
CA GLU A 4 3.15 14.34 13.76
C GLU A 4 2.59 13.60 12.52
N THR A 5 2.59 14.34 11.42
CA THR A 5 2.18 13.80 10.12
C THR A 5 3.29 12.87 9.65
N ILE A 6 3.02 11.57 9.55
CA ILE A 6 3.93 10.60 8.93
C ILE A 6 4.19 11.09 7.51
N ARG A 7 5.39 11.63 7.26
CA ARG A 7 5.83 12.04 5.94
C ARG A 7 6.69 10.93 5.33
N VAL A 8 6.28 10.47 4.18
CA VAL A 8 7.05 9.50 3.40
C VAL A 8 7.92 10.27 2.42
N SER A 9 9.23 9.98 2.38
CA SER A 9 10.13 10.67 1.45
C SER A 9 10.01 10.10 0.04
N THR A 10 10.20 10.95 -0.97
CA THR A 10 10.28 10.55 -2.39
C THR A 10 11.35 9.48 -2.60
N ASP A 11 12.53 9.64 -1.96
CA ASP A 11 13.64 8.68 -2.08
C ASP A 11 13.25 7.28 -1.60
N TRP A 12 12.45 7.19 -0.52
CA TRP A 12 11.94 5.91 -0.03
C TRP A 12 10.94 5.29 -1.01
N LEU A 13 10.02 6.09 -1.56
CA LEU A 13 9.04 5.62 -2.55
C LEU A 13 9.74 5.14 -3.84
N ASP A 14 10.74 5.88 -4.30
CA ASP A 14 11.53 5.49 -5.48
C ASP A 14 12.30 4.19 -5.25
N LEU A 15 12.88 4.04 -4.06
CA LEU A 15 13.67 2.87 -3.71
C LEU A 15 12.84 1.59 -3.67
N ARG A 16 11.58 1.67 -3.22
CA ARG A 16 10.70 0.50 -3.09
C ARG A 16 9.90 0.17 -4.35
N GLU A 17 9.72 1.11 -5.29
CA GLU A 17 8.80 0.97 -6.42
C GLU A 17 9.01 -0.32 -7.22
N GLY A 18 10.26 -0.71 -7.48
CA GLY A 18 10.59 -1.94 -8.19
C GLY A 18 10.17 -3.21 -7.43
N ALA A 19 10.40 -3.24 -6.13
CA ALA A 19 10.00 -4.36 -5.27
C ALA A 19 8.47 -4.44 -5.12
N ASP A 20 7.80 -3.29 -5.01
CA ASP A 20 6.34 -3.18 -4.99
C ASP A 20 5.74 -3.78 -6.27
N ALA A 21 6.23 -3.35 -7.42
CA ALA A 21 5.77 -3.81 -8.73
C ALA A 21 5.97 -5.33 -8.92
N ALA A 22 7.08 -5.87 -8.40
CA ALA A 22 7.38 -7.30 -8.48
C ALA A 22 6.54 -8.14 -7.52
N ALA A 23 6.13 -7.57 -6.38
CA ALA A 23 5.40 -8.28 -5.34
C ALA A 23 3.89 -8.34 -5.59
N ARG A 24 3.30 -7.34 -6.25
CA ARG A 24 1.84 -7.27 -6.50
C ARG A 24 1.31 -8.52 -7.17
N ALA A 25 0.18 -9.00 -6.70
CA ALA A 25 -0.48 -10.21 -7.16
C ALA A 25 -1.10 -10.03 -8.56
N ARG A 26 -0.38 -10.45 -9.59
CA ARG A 26 -0.80 -10.29 -10.99
C ARG A 26 -2.01 -11.13 -11.37
N ASP A 27 -2.25 -12.24 -10.67
CA ASP A 27 -3.41 -13.10 -10.89
C ASP A 27 -4.74 -12.43 -10.53
N LEU A 28 -4.73 -11.33 -9.75
CA LEU A 28 -5.91 -10.50 -9.54
C LEU A 28 -6.26 -9.63 -10.76
N LEU A 29 -5.32 -9.43 -11.70
CA LEU A 29 -5.56 -8.58 -12.87
C LEU A 29 -6.55 -9.20 -13.86
N ASP A 30 -6.55 -10.53 -14.01
CA ASP A 30 -7.48 -11.22 -14.90
C ASP A 30 -8.92 -11.03 -14.42
N GLU A 31 -9.14 -11.18 -13.11
CA GLU A 31 -10.43 -10.92 -12.46
C GLU A 31 -10.82 -9.44 -12.55
N LEU A 32 -9.87 -8.55 -12.24
CA LEU A 32 -10.08 -7.10 -12.34
C LEU A 32 -10.50 -6.69 -13.75
N CYS A 33 -9.79 -7.16 -14.80
CA CYS A 33 -10.07 -6.81 -16.18
C CYS A 33 -11.46 -7.28 -16.63
N GLY A 34 -11.95 -8.40 -16.08
CA GLY A 34 -13.29 -8.91 -16.34
C GLY A 34 -14.40 -8.05 -15.72
N HIS A 35 -14.10 -7.29 -14.68
CA HIS A 35 -15.08 -6.52 -13.91
C HIS A 35 -14.95 -5.00 -14.06
N VAL A 36 -13.85 -4.48 -14.61
CA VAL A 36 -13.77 -3.04 -14.95
C VAL A 36 -14.68 -2.74 -16.12
N PRO A 37 -15.67 -1.84 -15.96
CA PRO A 37 -16.66 -1.59 -17.02
C PRO A 37 -16.01 -1.16 -18.33
N GLY A 38 -16.54 -1.65 -19.42
CA GLY A 38 -16.23 -1.14 -20.77
C GLY A 38 -16.83 0.26 -20.91
N ALA A 39 -16.00 1.29 -20.78
CA ALA A 39 -16.39 2.69 -20.94
C ALA A 39 -15.49 3.34 -22.00
N ASP A 40 -15.98 4.45 -22.61
CA ASP A 40 -15.16 5.25 -23.54
C ASP A 40 -13.87 5.75 -22.85
N VAL A 41 -13.96 6.08 -21.56
CA VAL A 41 -12.83 6.45 -20.69
C VAL A 41 -13.03 5.76 -19.34
N ARG A 42 -12.03 4.99 -18.91
CA ARG A 42 -12.00 4.44 -17.55
C ARG A 42 -11.49 5.49 -16.58
N VAL A 43 -12.31 5.87 -15.61
CA VAL A 43 -11.92 6.78 -14.53
C VAL A 43 -11.39 5.96 -13.36
N ILE A 44 -10.12 6.17 -12.98
CA ILE A 44 -9.44 5.40 -11.95
C ILE A 44 -8.99 6.33 -10.84
N HIS A 45 -9.46 6.11 -9.62
CA HIS A 45 -9.04 6.88 -8.45
C HIS A 45 -7.95 6.10 -7.70
N ASP A 46 -6.77 6.73 -7.50
CA ASP A 46 -5.67 6.17 -6.70
C ASP A 46 -5.56 6.94 -5.39
N LEU A 47 -5.92 6.27 -4.29
CA LEU A 47 -6.04 6.88 -2.96
C LEU A 47 -4.72 6.78 -2.21
N ALA A 48 -4.22 7.92 -1.67
CA ALA A 48 -2.90 8.08 -1.07
C ALA A 48 -1.79 7.62 -2.05
N CYS A 49 -1.85 8.16 -3.27
CA CYS A 49 -1.08 7.72 -4.42
C CYS A 49 0.45 7.90 -4.27
N GLY A 50 0.91 8.70 -3.31
CA GLY A 50 2.33 9.06 -3.16
C GLY A 50 2.88 9.67 -4.45
N THR A 51 3.92 9.07 -5.03
CA THR A 51 4.51 9.49 -6.31
C THR A 51 3.83 8.89 -7.55
N GLY A 52 2.67 8.24 -7.43
CA GLY A 52 1.90 7.65 -8.53
C GLY A 52 2.41 6.28 -9.00
N ALA A 53 3.10 5.53 -8.15
CA ALA A 53 3.68 4.23 -8.49
C ALA A 53 2.63 3.17 -8.88
N MET A 54 1.42 3.23 -8.31
CA MET A 54 0.31 2.34 -8.69
C MET A 54 -0.12 2.58 -10.14
N GLY A 55 -0.31 3.84 -10.53
CA GLY A 55 -0.67 4.20 -11.90
C GLY A 55 0.40 3.75 -12.90
N ARG A 56 1.69 3.96 -12.60
CA ARG A 56 2.79 3.51 -13.47
C ARG A 56 2.86 1.98 -13.61
N TRP A 57 2.48 1.25 -12.58
CA TRP A 57 2.43 -0.23 -12.65
C TRP A 57 1.18 -0.74 -13.37
N LEU A 58 0.01 -0.18 -13.07
CA LEU A 58 -1.26 -0.75 -13.49
C LEU A 58 -1.73 -0.24 -14.88
N ALA A 59 -1.49 1.04 -15.20
CA ALA A 59 -2.00 1.61 -16.45
C ALA A 59 -1.53 0.85 -17.71
N PRO A 60 -0.27 0.39 -17.81
CA PRO A 60 0.20 -0.41 -18.95
C PRO A 60 -0.40 -1.82 -19.01
N LEU A 61 -1.17 -2.24 -18.01
CA LEU A 61 -1.79 -3.56 -17.92
C LEU A 61 -3.30 -3.52 -18.16
N LEU A 62 -3.92 -2.33 -18.14
CA LEU A 62 -5.35 -2.13 -18.39
C LEU A 62 -5.57 -1.58 -19.81
N PRO A 63 -6.31 -2.26 -20.69
CA PRO A 63 -6.61 -1.76 -22.03
C PRO A 63 -7.57 -0.58 -22.00
N GLY A 64 -7.59 0.20 -23.10
CA GLY A 64 -8.51 1.32 -23.31
C GLY A 64 -8.03 2.63 -22.69
N ARG A 65 -8.73 3.72 -23.05
CA ARG A 65 -8.43 5.06 -22.57
C ARG A 65 -8.66 5.17 -21.07
N GLN A 66 -7.71 5.79 -20.36
CA GLN A 66 -7.72 5.92 -18.90
C GLN A 66 -7.59 7.37 -18.47
N HIS A 67 -8.32 7.74 -17.41
CA HIS A 67 -8.17 8.99 -16.69
C HIS A 67 -7.91 8.67 -15.21
N TRP A 68 -6.70 8.92 -14.76
CA TRP A 68 -6.27 8.68 -13.39
C TRP A 68 -6.45 9.92 -12.54
N VAL A 69 -7.19 9.82 -11.44
CA VAL A 69 -7.35 10.85 -10.43
C VAL A 69 -6.53 10.44 -9.21
N LEU A 70 -5.38 11.11 -9.03
CA LEU A 70 -4.41 10.80 -7.99
C LEU A 70 -4.69 11.65 -6.75
N HIS A 71 -5.07 11.01 -5.65
CA HIS A 71 -5.35 11.66 -4.38
C HIS A 71 -4.18 11.48 -3.42
N ASP A 72 -3.65 12.54 -2.86
CA ASP A 72 -2.72 12.52 -1.73
C ASP A 72 -2.86 13.81 -0.92
N ARG A 73 -2.50 13.77 0.34
CA ARG A 73 -2.47 14.96 1.20
C ARG A 73 -1.17 15.77 1.06
N ASP A 74 -0.11 15.19 0.51
CA ASP A 74 1.18 15.83 0.31
C ASP A 74 1.29 16.36 -1.13
N ALA A 75 1.15 17.68 -1.28
CA ALA A 75 1.23 18.35 -2.59
C ALA A 75 2.59 18.12 -3.28
N ALA A 76 3.69 17.96 -2.52
CA ALA A 76 5.00 17.73 -3.12
C ALA A 76 5.09 16.32 -3.75
N LEU A 77 4.43 15.31 -3.18
CA LEU A 77 4.31 14.00 -3.80
C LEU A 77 3.44 14.04 -5.05
N LEU A 78 2.35 14.81 -5.03
CA LEU A 78 1.48 14.99 -6.20
C LEU A 78 2.21 15.70 -7.35
N ASP A 79 3.07 16.68 -7.08
CA ASP A 79 3.91 17.31 -8.11
C ASP A 79 4.83 16.28 -8.80
N VAL A 80 5.40 15.37 -8.02
CA VAL A 80 6.22 14.26 -8.55
C VAL A 80 5.35 13.29 -9.35
N ALA A 81 4.17 12.93 -8.85
CA ALA A 81 3.25 12.04 -9.53
C ALA A 81 2.79 12.60 -10.88
N ALA A 82 2.45 13.90 -10.94
CA ALA A 82 2.08 14.60 -12.17
C ALA A 82 3.22 14.64 -13.20
N ALA A 83 4.48 14.80 -12.73
CA ALA A 83 5.65 14.83 -13.60
C ALA A 83 6.03 13.43 -14.15
N ARG A 84 5.60 12.36 -13.49
CA ARG A 84 5.94 10.96 -13.83
C ARG A 84 4.72 10.20 -14.36
N CYS A 85 4.12 10.71 -15.45
CA CYS A 85 2.94 10.10 -16.06
C CYS A 85 3.15 8.59 -16.34
N PRO A 86 2.11 7.76 -16.20
CA PRO A 86 2.15 6.36 -16.61
C PRO A 86 2.42 6.21 -18.12
N ALA A 87 2.95 5.05 -18.51
CA ALA A 87 3.02 4.69 -19.94
C ALA A 87 1.60 4.51 -20.50
N PRO A 88 1.41 4.67 -21.83
CA PRO A 88 0.14 4.37 -22.48
C PRO A 88 -0.37 2.97 -22.17
N ALA A 89 -1.70 2.77 -22.32
CA ALA A 89 -2.34 1.47 -22.22
C ALA A 89 -1.74 0.45 -23.22
N PRO A 90 -1.90 -0.87 -23.00
CA PRO A 90 -1.26 -1.89 -23.86
C PRO A 90 -1.76 -1.87 -25.30
N ASP A 91 -2.92 -1.30 -25.57
CA ASP A 91 -3.47 -1.09 -26.92
C ASP A 91 -3.11 0.27 -27.55
N GLY A 92 -2.22 1.04 -26.89
CA GLY A 92 -1.79 2.37 -27.31
C GLY A 92 -2.76 3.51 -26.96
N SER A 93 -3.85 3.21 -26.25
CA SER A 93 -4.79 4.24 -25.79
C SER A 93 -4.14 5.21 -24.80
N PRO A 94 -4.53 6.51 -24.82
CA PRO A 94 -3.94 7.52 -23.95
C PRO A 94 -4.30 7.29 -22.48
N VAL A 95 -3.37 7.71 -21.61
CA VAL A 95 -3.52 7.74 -20.16
C VAL A 95 -3.34 9.19 -19.71
N ASP A 96 -4.42 9.78 -19.22
CA ASP A 96 -4.44 11.15 -18.67
C ASP A 96 -4.37 11.09 -17.14
N VAL A 97 -3.74 12.09 -16.52
CA VAL A 97 -3.56 12.19 -15.06
C VAL A 97 -4.08 13.53 -14.54
N GLU A 98 -4.88 13.48 -13.49
CA GLU A 98 -5.31 14.61 -12.67
C GLU A 98 -4.83 14.39 -11.24
N THR A 99 -4.38 15.43 -10.54
CA THR A 99 -3.98 15.34 -9.12
C THR A 99 -4.95 16.12 -8.23
N ARG A 100 -5.30 15.56 -7.08
CA ARG A 100 -6.15 16.18 -6.05
C ARG A 100 -5.47 16.13 -4.70
N CYS A 101 -5.12 17.32 -4.18
CA CYS A 101 -4.58 17.42 -2.81
C CYS A 101 -5.72 17.26 -1.81
N THR A 102 -5.88 16.03 -1.30
CA THR A 102 -7.05 15.62 -0.50
C THR A 102 -6.65 14.68 0.62
N ASP A 103 -7.22 14.90 1.80
CA ASP A 103 -7.19 13.91 2.88
C ASP A 103 -8.24 12.83 2.59
N ILE A 104 -7.78 11.62 2.30
CA ILE A 104 -8.65 10.49 1.91
C ILE A 104 -9.65 10.08 3.00
N THR A 105 -9.38 10.39 4.27
CA THR A 105 -10.31 10.12 5.39
C THR A 105 -11.51 11.06 5.40
N ARG A 106 -11.54 12.05 4.48
CA ARG A 106 -12.62 13.02 4.33
C ARG A 106 -13.35 12.91 2.99
N LEU A 107 -13.01 11.92 2.17
CA LEU A 107 -13.72 11.68 0.92
C LEU A 107 -15.16 11.33 1.17
N GLY A 108 -16.05 11.88 0.32
CA GLY A 108 -17.46 11.51 0.27
C GLY A 108 -17.78 10.72 -1.00
N ALA A 109 -18.99 10.16 -1.08
CA ALA A 109 -19.41 9.38 -2.23
C ALA A 109 -19.34 10.17 -3.56
N ASP A 110 -19.60 11.48 -3.52
CA ASP A 110 -19.55 12.34 -4.71
C ASP A 110 -18.13 12.50 -5.27
N ASP A 111 -17.08 12.38 -4.42
CA ASP A 111 -15.69 12.50 -4.85
C ASP A 111 -15.23 11.32 -5.71
N LEU A 112 -15.87 10.15 -5.55
CA LEU A 112 -15.59 8.92 -6.28
C LEU A 112 -16.70 8.56 -7.30
N ALA A 113 -17.66 9.46 -7.50
CA ALA A 113 -18.78 9.21 -8.43
C ALA A 113 -18.28 8.98 -9.86
N GLY A 114 -18.76 7.92 -10.49
CA GLY A 114 -18.39 7.55 -11.88
C GLY A 114 -17.02 6.85 -11.98
N ALA A 115 -16.39 6.48 -10.87
CA ALA A 115 -15.18 5.66 -10.87
C ALA A 115 -15.45 4.31 -11.58
N SER A 116 -14.50 3.90 -12.42
CA SER A 116 -14.46 2.56 -13.01
C SER A 116 -13.61 1.59 -12.16
N LEU A 117 -12.72 2.13 -11.35
CA LEU A 117 -11.82 1.42 -10.46
C LEU A 117 -11.33 2.36 -9.37
N ILE A 118 -11.21 1.87 -8.16
CA ILE A 118 -10.51 2.55 -7.05
C ILE A 118 -9.30 1.71 -6.66
N THR A 119 -8.16 2.37 -6.43
CA THR A 119 -6.92 1.71 -6.00
C THR A 119 -6.34 2.38 -4.76
N ALA A 120 -5.64 1.61 -3.93
CA ALA A 120 -4.74 2.12 -2.89
C ALA A 120 -3.59 1.13 -2.69
N SER A 121 -2.42 1.64 -2.28
CA SER A 121 -1.24 0.79 -2.08
C SER A 121 -0.51 1.16 -0.80
N ALA A 122 -0.22 0.17 0.06
CA ALA A 122 0.50 0.33 1.33
C ALA A 122 -0.12 1.43 2.22
N LEU A 123 -1.43 1.38 2.39
CA LEU A 123 -2.22 2.41 3.08
C LEU A 123 -2.87 1.89 4.36
N LEU A 124 -3.46 0.70 4.32
CA LEU A 124 -4.45 0.27 5.31
C LEU A 124 -3.91 0.22 6.74
N ASP A 125 -2.65 -0.12 6.92
CA ASP A 125 -1.97 -0.20 8.22
C ASP A 125 -1.83 1.16 8.93
N LEU A 126 -1.97 2.26 8.18
CA LEU A 126 -1.88 3.64 8.67
C LEU A 126 -3.22 4.21 9.12
N LEU A 127 -4.31 3.47 8.96
CA LEU A 127 -5.67 3.88 9.33
C LEU A 127 -6.05 3.36 10.71
N THR A 128 -6.95 4.08 11.39
CA THR A 128 -7.72 3.54 12.52
C THR A 128 -8.85 2.68 12.00
N ARG A 129 -9.54 1.94 12.88
CA ARG A 129 -10.71 1.14 12.49
C ARG A 129 -11.81 2.04 11.92
N GLU A 130 -12.10 3.14 12.58
CA GLU A 130 -13.15 4.08 12.18
C GLU A 130 -12.82 4.74 10.82
N GLU A 131 -11.54 5.09 10.59
CA GLU A 131 -11.12 5.67 9.30
C GLU A 131 -11.22 4.63 8.17
N LEU A 132 -10.87 3.37 8.45
CA LEU A 132 -10.99 2.30 7.47
C LEU A 132 -12.46 2.06 7.11
N ASP A 133 -13.34 1.92 8.10
CA ASP A 133 -14.77 1.64 7.90
C ASP A 133 -15.40 2.74 7.02
N VAL A 134 -15.19 4.03 7.36
CA VAL A 134 -15.70 5.16 6.57
C VAL A 134 -15.15 5.15 5.14
N LEU A 135 -13.85 4.89 4.96
CA LEU A 135 -13.22 4.86 3.63
C LEU A 135 -13.80 3.73 2.78
N LEU A 136 -13.96 2.54 3.34
CA LEU A 136 -14.49 1.39 2.61
C LEU A 136 -15.97 1.55 2.28
N ASP A 137 -16.76 2.17 3.15
CA ASP A 137 -18.16 2.53 2.87
C ASP A 137 -18.27 3.45 1.64
N VAL A 138 -17.41 4.49 1.59
CA VAL A 138 -17.37 5.43 0.46
C VAL A 138 -16.93 4.71 -0.84
N CYS A 139 -15.93 3.83 -0.75
CA CYS A 139 -15.49 3.02 -1.90
C CYS A 139 -16.59 2.06 -2.38
N ALA A 140 -17.28 1.38 -1.46
CA ALA A 140 -18.37 0.45 -1.79
C ALA A 140 -19.55 1.18 -2.44
N ALA A 141 -19.84 2.42 -2.00
CA ALA A 141 -20.91 3.24 -2.59
C ALA A 141 -20.64 3.62 -4.05
N ALA A 142 -19.37 3.69 -4.48
CA ALA A 142 -19.00 3.96 -5.86
C ALA A 142 -19.42 2.83 -6.83
N GLY A 143 -19.65 1.59 -6.32
CA GLY A 143 -20.15 0.47 -7.11
C GLY A 143 -19.19 -0.05 -8.18
N CYS A 144 -17.90 0.16 -8.02
CA CYS A 144 -16.84 -0.31 -8.92
C CYS A 144 -15.84 -1.20 -8.17
N PRO A 145 -14.99 -1.98 -8.88
CA PRO A 145 -13.92 -2.74 -8.24
C PRO A 145 -13.00 -1.86 -7.38
N LEU A 146 -12.52 -2.43 -6.26
CA LEU A 146 -11.54 -1.82 -5.36
C LEU A 146 -10.31 -2.72 -5.25
N LEU A 147 -9.14 -2.24 -5.66
CA LEU A 147 -7.87 -2.95 -5.60
C LEU A 147 -6.96 -2.33 -4.53
N LEU A 148 -6.78 -3.04 -3.43
CA LEU A 148 -5.92 -2.66 -2.30
C LEU A 148 -4.67 -3.53 -2.32
N THR A 149 -3.48 -2.94 -2.45
CA THR A 149 -2.24 -3.71 -2.61
C THR A 149 -1.23 -3.42 -1.51
N LEU A 150 -0.34 -4.40 -1.27
CA LEU A 150 0.82 -4.27 -0.40
C LEU A 150 0.47 -3.88 1.04
N SER A 151 -0.64 -4.38 1.56
CA SER A 151 -1.00 -4.22 2.97
C SER A 151 -0.17 -5.17 3.82
N VAL A 152 0.55 -4.65 4.82
CA VAL A 152 1.40 -5.45 5.72
C VAL A 152 0.56 -6.41 6.57
N VAL A 153 1.14 -7.58 6.90
CA VAL A 153 0.46 -8.64 7.68
C VAL A 153 1.29 -9.10 8.90
N GLY A 154 2.28 -8.30 9.32
CA GLY A 154 3.09 -8.61 10.49
C GLY A 154 4.04 -9.81 10.31
N HIS A 155 4.30 -10.23 9.07
CA HIS A 155 5.21 -11.33 8.78
C HIS A 155 6.53 -10.81 8.21
N VAL A 156 7.62 -11.06 8.93
CA VAL A 156 8.99 -10.71 8.51
C VAL A 156 9.91 -11.91 8.74
N GLU A 157 10.67 -12.27 7.69
CA GLU A 157 11.73 -13.28 7.78
C GLU A 157 13.04 -12.69 7.28
N LEU A 158 14.12 -12.92 8.03
CA LEU A 158 15.48 -12.57 7.64
C LEU A 158 16.35 -13.84 7.54
N ALA A 159 17.17 -13.91 6.49
CA ALA A 159 18.14 -15.00 6.33
C ALA A 159 19.54 -14.41 6.11
N PRO A 160 20.57 -14.90 6.86
CA PRO A 160 20.48 -15.94 7.89
C PRO A 160 19.68 -15.44 9.12
N ALA A 161 19.02 -16.37 9.83
CA ALA A 161 18.24 -16.03 11.03
C ALA A 161 19.13 -15.59 12.20
N ASP A 162 18.59 -14.72 13.07
CA ASP A 162 19.21 -14.26 14.31
C ASP A 162 18.22 -14.36 15.47
N PRO A 163 18.65 -14.74 16.69
CA PRO A 163 17.75 -14.84 17.84
C PRO A 163 16.94 -13.57 18.17
N LEU A 164 17.42 -12.37 17.78
CA LEU A 164 16.71 -11.12 18.01
C LEU A 164 15.61 -10.83 17.00
N ASP A 165 15.58 -11.50 15.84
CA ASP A 165 14.62 -11.21 14.77
C ASP A 165 13.17 -11.25 15.27
N ALA A 166 12.82 -12.27 16.04
CA ALA A 166 11.46 -12.44 16.55
C ALA A 166 11.03 -11.34 17.54
N ARG A 167 11.96 -10.90 18.42
CA ARG A 167 11.67 -9.80 19.38
C ARG A 167 11.51 -8.47 18.65
N VAL A 168 12.37 -8.21 17.66
CA VAL A 168 12.27 -7.00 16.84
C VAL A 168 10.98 -6.98 16.03
N ALA A 169 10.59 -8.12 15.42
CA ALA A 169 9.33 -8.23 14.69
C ALA A 169 8.11 -7.95 15.59
N ALA A 170 8.07 -8.55 16.78
CA ALA A 170 6.98 -8.33 17.74
C ALA A 170 6.89 -6.86 18.20
N ALA A 171 8.03 -6.21 18.46
CA ALA A 171 8.07 -4.81 18.84
C ALA A 171 7.64 -3.89 17.68
N PHE A 172 8.06 -4.19 16.44
CA PHE A 172 7.62 -3.48 15.26
C PHE A 172 6.11 -3.58 15.04
N ASP A 173 5.54 -4.78 15.14
CA ASP A 173 4.09 -4.99 15.02
C ASP A 173 3.31 -4.23 16.09
N ALA A 174 3.83 -4.16 17.32
CA ALA A 174 3.25 -3.35 18.38
C ALA A 174 3.34 -1.85 18.07
N HIS A 175 4.46 -1.39 17.48
CA HIS A 175 4.62 -0.01 17.03
C HIS A 175 3.64 0.35 15.91
N GLN A 176 3.38 -0.55 14.97
CA GLN A 176 2.39 -0.32 13.92
C GLN A 176 0.97 -0.17 14.49
N ARG A 177 0.67 -0.80 15.64
CA ARG A 177 -0.61 -0.67 16.37
C ARG A 177 -0.60 0.47 17.40
N ARG A 178 0.32 1.41 17.30
CA ARG A 178 0.44 2.49 18.32
C ARG A 178 -0.78 3.38 18.36
N MET A 179 -0.98 4.02 19.50
CA MET A 179 -1.98 5.06 19.68
C MET A 179 -1.48 6.36 19.06
N THR A 180 -2.33 7.03 18.30
CA THR A 180 -2.12 8.36 17.74
C THR A 180 -3.17 9.33 18.23
N ASP A 181 -3.11 10.61 17.85
CA ASP A 181 -4.17 11.60 18.10
C ASP A 181 -5.50 11.25 17.39
N ARG A 182 -5.46 10.45 16.31
CA ARG A 182 -6.64 9.95 15.58
C ARG A 182 -7.22 8.66 16.16
N GLY A 183 -6.49 7.96 17.01
CA GLY A 183 -6.86 6.67 17.58
C GLY A 183 -5.76 5.63 17.40
N ARG A 184 -6.08 4.37 17.71
CA ARG A 184 -5.17 3.24 17.51
C ARG A 184 -5.12 2.85 16.04
N LEU A 185 -3.92 2.78 15.49
CA LEU A 185 -3.72 2.30 14.12
C LEU A 185 -3.96 0.78 14.03
N LEU A 186 -4.44 0.33 12.89
CA LEU A 186 -4.69 -1.08 12.63
C LEU A 186 -3.40 -1.89 12.47
N GLY A 187 -2.37 -1.31 11.83
CA GLY A 187 -1.14 -2.03 11.56
C GLY A 187 -1.41 -3.33 10.79
N PRO A 188 -0.79 -4.46 11.21
CA PRO A 188 -0.97 -5.75 10.53
C PRO A 188 -2.38 -6.35 10.63
N ASP A 189 -3.29 -5.79 11.43
CA ASP A 189 -4.69 -6.25 11.55
C ASP A 189 -5.58 -5.67 10.44
N ALA A 190 -5.09 -4.69 9.68
CA ALA A 190 -5.86 -3.93 8.70
C ALA A 190 -6.46 -4.79 7.57
N VAL A 191 -5.73 -5.82 7.13
CA VAL A 191 -6.23 -6.74 6.07
C VAL A 191 -7.48 -7.49 6.54
N ALA A 192 -7.45 -8.04 7.76
CA ALA A 192 -8.59 -8.78 8.31
C ALA A 192 -9.80 -7.86 8.49
N ALA A 193 -9.57 -6.64 9.01
CA ALA A 193 -10.62 -5.64 9.18
C ALA A 193 -11.24 -5.22 7.83
N ALA A 194 -10.40 -5.00 6.80
CA ALA A 194 -10.88 -4.64 5.47
C ALA A 194 -11.71 -5.75 4.81
N VAL A 195 -11.28 -7.01 4.93
CA VAL A 195 -12.04 -8.16 4.40
C VAL A 195 -13.41 -8.27 5.09
N GLU A 196 -13.44 -8.14 6.43
CA GLU A 196 -14.68 -8.17 7.21
C GLU A 196 -15.66 -7.09 6.70
N GLU A 197 -15.22 -5.84 6.60
CA GLU A 197 -16.06 -4.71 6.23
C GLU A 197 -16.57 -4.82 4.79
N LEU A 198 -15.69 -5.16 3.84
CA LEU A 198 -16.06 -5.33 2.44
C LEU A 198 -17.06 -6.48 2.24
N CYS A 199 -16.89 -7.60 2.97
CA CYS A 199 -17.86 -8.69 2.95
C CYS A 199 -19.22 -8.28 3.55
N LEU A 200 -19.22 -7.49 4.64
CA LEU A 200 -20.46 -6.93 5.21
C LEU A 200 -21.17 -5.97 4.25
N ALA A 201 -20.40 -5.21 3.46
CA ALA A 201 -20.93 -4.36 2.40
C ALA A 201 -21.45 -5.15 1.16
N GLY A 202 -21.31 -6.48 1.17
CA GLY A 202 -21.79 -7.37 0.10
C GLY A 202 -20.83 -7.52 -1.08
N SER A 203 -19.56 -7.15 -0.94
CA SER A 203 -18.55 -7.37 -1.98
C SER A 203 -18.05 -8.81 -1.98
N GLU A 204 -17.73 -9.34 -3.16
CA GLU A 204 -16.88 -10.52 -3.28
C GLU A 204 -15.41 -10.10 -3.08
N VAL A 205 -14.69 -10.71 -2.14
CA VAL A 205 -13.32 -10.31 -1.80
C VAL A 205 -12.32 -11.43 -2.13
N LEU A 206 -11.45 -11.16 -3.08
CA LEU A 206 -10.32 -12.01 -3.44
C LEU A 206 -9.07 -11.57 -2.69
N VAL A 207 -8.39 -12.51 -2.04
CA VAL A 207 -7.22 -12.25 -1.19
C VAL A 207 -6.01 -12.97 -1.75
N ARG A 208 -4.88 -12.28 -1.95
CA ARG A 208 -3.63 -12.84 -2.46
C ARG A 208 -2.43 -12.37 -1.68
N ARG A 209 -1.45 -13.25 -1.50
CA ARG A 209 -0.16 -12.89 -0.91
C ARG A 209 0.69 -12.12 -1.91
N SER A 210 1.30 -11.02 -1.45
CA SER A 210 2.14 -10.12 -2.26
C SER A 210 3.45 -9.77 -1.54
N ALA A 211 4.16 -10.77 -1.04
CA ALA A 211 5.35 -10.56 -0.21
C ALA A 211 6.53 -9.98 -0.99
N TRP A 212 7.21 -8.99 -0.41
CA TRP A 212 8.55 -8.64 -0.85
C TRP A 212 9.51 -9.79 -0.60
N ARG A 213 10.41 -10.01 -1.56
CA ARG A 213 11.51 -10.97 -1.46
C ARG A 213 12.78 -10.27 -1.89
N LEU A 214 13.44 -9.61 -0.93
CA LEU A 214 14.62 -8.80 -1.20
C LEU A 214 15.87 -9.67 -1.12
N GLY A 215 16.63 -9.65 -2.20
CA GLY A 215 17.89 -10.40 -2.33
C GLY A 215 19.10 -9.49 -2.53
N PRO A 216 20.22 -10.04 -3.03
CA PRO A 216 21.46 -9.27 -3.26
C PRO A 216 21.30 -8.07 -4.19
N ALA A 217 20.38 -8.14 -5.16
CA ALA A 217 20.10 -7.04 -6.08
C ALA A 217 19.39 -5.87 -5.37
N ASP A 218 18.71 -6.14 -4.25
CA ASP A 218 17.90 -5.18 -3.50
C ASP A 218 18.62 -4.68 -2.24
N ALA A 219 19.94 -4.81 -2.17
CA ALA A 219 20.75 -4.51 -0.97
C ALA A 219 20.49 -3.11 -0.38
N GLY A 220 20.30 -2.11 -1.26
CA GLY A 220 19.95 -0.74 -0.88
C GLY A 220 18.59 -0.66 -0.17
N LEU A 221 17.57 -1.28 -0.76
CA LEU A 221 16.22 -1.33 -0.19
C LEU A 221 16.19 -2.14 1.12
N ALA A 222 16.84 -3.30 1.14
CA ALA A 222 16.93 -4.14 2.34
C ALA A 222 17.58 -3.38 3.51
N ALA A 223 18.66 -2.62 3.24
CA ALA A 223 19.31 -1.81 4.25
C ALA A 223 18.46 -0.63 4.74
N ALA A 224 17.77 0.07 3.83
CA ALA A 224 16.88 1.18 4.17
C ALA A 224 15.66 0.70 4.96
N TRP A 225 15.00 -0.37 4.49
CA TRP A 225 13.89 -1.00 5.19
C TRP A 225 14.29 -1.47 6.59
N PHE A 226 15.43 -2.15 6.70
CA PHE A 226 15.93 -2.65 8.00
C PHE A 226 16.15 -1.53 9.00
N ARG A 227 16.69 -0.36 8.57
CA ARG A 227 16.86 0.80 9.47
C ARG A 227 15.52 1.31 10.02
N GLY A 228 14.50 1.41 9.16
CA GLY A 228 13.16 1.80 9.59
C GLY A 228 12.54 0.77 10.54
N TRP A 229 12.65 -0.51 10.20
CA TRP A 229 12.11 -1.62 10.99
C TRP A 229 12.69 -1.69 12.40
N ILE A 230 14.03 -1.66 12.53
CA ILE A 230 14.70 -1.69 13.84
C ILE A 230 14.50 -0.38 14.61
N GLY A 231 14.45 0.77 13.93
CA GLY A 231 14.18 2.07 14.56
C GLY A 231 12.83 2.07 15.26
N ALA A 232 11.76 1.75 14.52
CA ALA A 232 10.40 1.67 15.06
C ALA A 232 10.27 0.62 16.18
N ALA A 233 10.96 -0.52 16.07
CA ALA A 233 10.98 -1.53 17.12
C ALA A 233 11.64 -1.01 18.42
N CYS A 234 12.74 -0.25 18.31
CA CYS A 234 13.41 0.36 19.46
C CYS A 234 12.62 1.52 20.09
N GLU A 235 11.82 2.25 19.30
CA GLU A 235 10.89 3.25 19.82
C GLU A 235 9.80 2.59 20.67
N GLN A 236 9.31 1.43 20.25
CA GLN A 236 8.29 0.66 20.94
C GLN A 236 8.82 -0.08 22.19
N ASP A 237 10.03 -0.65 22.09
CA ASP A 237 10.69 -1.41 23.15
C ASP A 237 12.08 -0.82 23.41
N PRO A 238 12.20 0.18 24.35
CA PRO A 238 13.49 0.82 24.65
C PRO A 238 14.56 -0.14 25.17
N GLU A 239 14.19 -1.28 25.76
CA GLU A 239 15.16 -2.29 26.22
C GLU A 239 15.86 -3.00 25.05
N LEU A 240 15.22 -3.02 23.86
CA LEU A 240 15.86 -3.48 22.63
C LEU A 240 17.04 -2.62 22.23
N ALA A 241 17.05 -1.33 22.55
CA ALA A 241 18.06 -0.39 22.08
C ALA A 241 19.49 -0.78 22.55
N GLU A 242 19.63 -1.39 23.74
CA GLU A 242 20.93 -1.89 24.23
C GLU A 242 21.47 -3.06 23.37
N ALA A 243 20.62 -4.03 23.05
CA ALA A 243 20.98 -5.20 22.24
C ALA A 243 21.05 -4.88 20.73
N ALA A 244 20.25 -3.91 20.26
CA ALA A 244 20.09 -3.57 18.86
C ALA A 244 21.37 -3.06 18.20
N GLY A 245 22.29 -2.41 18.92
CA GLY A 245 23.45 -1.76 18.33
C GLY A 245 24.39 -2.73 17.58
N SER A 246 24.73 -3.88 18.16
CA SER A 246 25.57 -4.90 17.51
C SER A 246 24.82 -5.68 16.45
N TYR A 247 23.58 -6.04 16.74
CA TYR A 247 22.66 -6.69 15.81
C TYR A 247 22.47 -5.85 14.54
N ALA A 248 22.12 -4.56 14.68
CA ALA A 248 21.89 -3.68 13.54
C ALA A 248 23.15 -3.51 12.68
N ARG A 249 24.34 -3.34 13.29
CA ARG A 249 25.60 -3.27 12.53
C ARG A 249 25.85 -4.55 11.73
N GLY A 250 25.63 -5.72 12.33
CA GLY A 250 25.79 -7.01 11.66
C GLY A 250 24.83 -7.18 10.49
N ARG A 251 23.56 -6.85 10.68
CA ARG A 251 22.51 -6.94 9.64
C ARG A 251 22.76 -5.98 8.48
N LEU A 252 23.12 -4.71 8.79
CA LEU A 252 23.44 -3.72 7.75
C LEU A 252 24.69 -4.09 6.97
N ALA A 253 25.73 -4.60 7.64
CA ALA A 253 26.91 -5.10 6.96
C ALA A 253 26.60 -6.31 6.05
N ALA A 254 25.69 -7.20 6.48
CA ALA A 254 25.23 -8.32 5.67
C ALA A 254 24.40 -7.83 4.46
N ALA A 255 23.52 -6.85 4.64
CA ALA A 255 22.73 -6.24 3.57
C ALA A 255 23.64 -5.60 2.51
N HIS A 256 24.58 -4.72 2.92
CA HIS A 256 25.52 -4.09 1.97
C HIS A 256 26.42 -5.09 1.24
N ALA A 257 26.70 -6.24 1.85
CA ALA A 257 27.48 -7.31 1.22
C ALA A 257 26.61 -8.29 0.38
N GLY A 258 25.32 -8.01 0.22
CA GLY A 258 24.38 -8.90 -0.52
C GLY A 258 24.17 -10.26 0.15
N ARG A 259 24.37 -10.37 1.46
CA ARG A 259 24.22 -11.63 2.21
C ARG A 259 22.98 -11.67 3.10
N LEU A 260 22.21 -10.59 3.17
CA LEU A 260 20.93 -10.55 3.88
C LEU A 260 19.80 -10.74 2.85
N ALA A 261 19.02 -11.78 3.02
CA ALA A 261 17.73 -11.91 2.36
C ALA A 261 16.62 -11.47 3.34
N VAL A 262 15.63 -10.72 2.84
CA VAL A 262 14.49 -10.22 3.63
C VAL A 262 13.21 -10.61 2.93
N THR A 263 12.29 -11.23 3.66
CA THR A 263 10.90 -11.42 3.23
C THR A 263 10.00 -10.55 4.10
N VAL A 264 9.22 -9.66 3.48
CA VAL A 264 8.20 -8.87 4.18
C VAL A 264 6.83 -9.28 3.63
N GLY A 265 6.00 -9.83 4.51
CA GLY A 265 4.66 -10.31 4.15
C GLY A 265 3.71 -9.15 3.89
N HIS A 266 3.11 -9.16 2.71
CA HIS A 266 2.00 -8.30 2.34
C HIS A 266 0.86 -9.14 1.77
N THR A 267 -0.31 -8.51 1.68
CA THR A 267 -1.49 -9.09 1.07
C THR A 267 -2.15 -8.05 0.18
N ASP A 268 -2.58 -8.50 -1.01
CA ASP A 268 -3.39 -7.74 -1.93
C ASP A 268 -4.84 -8.23 -1.85
N LEU A 269 -5.77 -7.29 -1.95
CA LEU A 269 -7.22 -7.51 -1.94
C LEU A 269 -7.83 -6.95 -3.22
N LEU A 270 -8.69 -7.71 -3.86
CA LEU A 270 -9.60 -7.21 -4.88
C LEU A 270 -11.02 -7.42 -4.38
N ALA A 271 -11.74 -6.32 -4.14
CA ALA A 271 -13.16 -6.36 -3.84
C ALA A 271 -13.94 -6.05 -5.11
N LEU A 272 -14.84 -6.94 -5.46
CA LEU A 272 -15.75 -6.80 -6.58
C LEU A 272 -17.14 -6.44 -6.05
N PRO A 273 -17.84 -5.46 -6.65
CA PRO A 273 -19.18 -5.11 -6.22
C PRO A 273 -20.08 -6.34 -6.36
N GLY A 274 -20.85 -6.66 -5.32
CA GLY A 274 -21.87 -7.72 -5.41
C GLY A 274 -22.93 -7.37 -6.43
N ASP A 275 -23.59 -8.38 -6.98
CA ASP A 275 -24.76 -8.19 -7.85
C ASP A 275 -25.85 -7.44 -7.06
N ARG A 276 -25.91 -6.11 -7.21
CA ARG A 276 -27.07 -5.36 -6.72
C ARG A 276 -28.20 -5.64 -7.69
N GLU A 277 -29.25 -6.35 -7.23
CA GLU A 277 -30.51 -6.35 -7.98
C GLU A 277 -30.94 -4.88 -8.19
N PRO A 278 -31.27 -4.48 -9.43
CA PRO A 278 -31.74 -3.13 -9.69
C PRO A 278 -33.06 -2.92 -8.91
N THR A 279 -33.02 -2.01 -7.92
CA THR A 279 -34.24 -1.53 -7.22
C THR A 279 -35.10 -0.67 -8.11
#